data_d7f6e34909765cb2998b64bb90546ddf
#
_entry.id   d7f6e34909765cb2998b64bb90546ddf
#
_cell.length_a   1.000
_cell.length_b   1.000
_cell.length_c   1.000
_cell.angle_alpha   90.00
_cell.angle_beta   90.00
_cell.angle_gamma   90.00
#
_symmetry.space_group_name_H-M   'P 1'
#
loop_
_entity.id
_entity.type
_entity.pdbx_description
1 polymer ?
#
loop_
_entity_poly.entity_id
_entity_poly.type
_entity_poly.pdbx_seq_one_letter_code
_entity_poly.pdbx_strand_id
1 'polypeptide(L)'
;MVIRIAIKFRQGDRIRAYILDVQKASRGPQVVLSRVSNDFVRKLFELEVPEIYERVTEIKAIAREPGERAKVAVYSSDDRIDPVGACVGIKGVRVQAIVRELNNERIDIVPWSGNPEIFVTGRSRPLRS
;
A
#
# COMPACT_ATOMS: atom_id res chain seq x y z
N MET A 1 -19.91 0.30 -5.43
CA MET A 1 -18.86 1.33 -5.45
C MET A 1 -18.27 1.42 -6.84
N VAL A 2 -18.15 2.60 -7.33
CA VAL A 2 -17.53 2.82 -8.63
C VAL A 2 -16.04 3.05 -8.42
N ILE A 3 -15.25 2.22 -9.03
CA ILE A 3 -13.81 2.40 -8.99
C ILE A 3 -13.41 3.33 -10.12
N ARG A 4 -12.85 4.46 -9.76
CA ARG A 4 -12.31 5.38 -10.74
C ARG A 4 -10.86 5.02 -10.95
N ILE A 5 -10.58 4.51 -12.10
CA ILE A 5 -9.25 4.07 -12.45
C ILE A 5 -8.76 4.94 -13.59
N ALA A 6 -7.67 5.66 -13.35
CA ALA A 6 -6.99 6.40 -14.40
C ALA A 6 -6.38 5.47 -15.42
N ILE A 7 -6.22 4.20 -15.05
CA ILE A 7 -5.54 3.19 -15.85
C ILE A 7 -6.59 2.24 -16.37
N LYS A 8 -6.54 1.97 -17.67
CA LYS A 8 -7.48 1.08 -18.29
C LYS A 8 -6.96 -0.34 -18.26
N PHE A 9 -7.82 -1.26 -17.84
CA PHE A 9 -7.56 -2.68 -17.90
C PHE A 9 -8.31 -3.27 -19.10
N ARG A 10 -7.71 -4.30 -19.67
CA ARG A 10 -8.33 -5.05 -20.77
C ARG A 10 -8.86 -6.36 -20.27
N GLN A 11 -9.86 -6.89 -20.93
CA GLN A 11 -10.35 -8.21 -20.61
C GLN A 11 -9.22 -9.23 -20.75
N GLY A 12 -9.06 -10.10 -19.76
CA GLY A 12 -7.99 -11.07 -19.71
C GLY A 12 -6.76 -10.61 -18.94
N ASP A 13 -6.65 -9.33 -18.61
CA ASP A 13 -5.57 -8.84 -17.78
C ASP A 13 -5.69 -9.41 -16.36
N ARG A 14 -4.56 -9.77 -15.80
CA ARG A 14 -4.51 -10.23 -14.42
C ARG A 14 -4.14 -9.06 -13.53
N ILE A 15 -5.00 -8.77 -12.56
CA ILE A 15 -4.77 -7.71 -11.60
C ILE A 15 -5.04 -8.24 -10.20
N ARG A 16 -4.41 -7.58 -9.22
CA ARG A 16 -4.73 -7.83 -7.82
C ARG A 16 -5.71 -6.76 -7.36
N ALA A 17 -6.61 -7.14 -6.47
CA ALA A 17 -7.55 -6.21 -5.88
C ALA A 17 -7.89 -6.68 -4.47
N TYR A 18 -8.28 -5.74 -3.64
CA TYR A 18 -8.69 -6.02 -2.27
C TYR A 18 -10.20 -6.30 -2.26
N ILE A 19 -10.60 -7.37 -1.57
CA ILE A 19 -12.03 -7.66 -1.40
C ILE A 19 -12.56 -6.73 -0.32
N LEU A 20 -13.32 -5.73 -0.76
CA LEU A 20 -13.84 -4.71 0.14
C LEU A 20 -15.10 -5.21 0.86
N ASP A 21 -15.96 -5.91 0.14
CA ASP A 21 -17.24 -6.38 0.67
C ASP A 21 -17.77 -7.52 -0.18
N VAL A 22 -18.61 -8.34 0.44
CA VAL A 22 -19.35 -9.39 -0.27
C VAL A 22 -20.83 -9.13 0.01
N GLN A 23 -21.56 -8.69 -1.00
CA GLN A 23 -22.96 -8.35 -0.86
C GLN A 23 -23.85 -9.51 -1.30
N LYS A 24 -24.90 -9.78 -0.52
CA LYS A 24 -25.92 -10.74 -0.92
C LYS A 24 -26.93 -10.05 -1.82
N ALA A 25 -27.16 -10.62 -2.98
CA ALA A 25 -28.14 -10.11 -3.92
C ALA A 25 -29.05 -11.24 -4.37
N SER A 26 -30.18 -10.88 -4.97
CA SER A 26 -31.16 -11.86 -5.45
C SER A 26 -30.58 -12.83 -6.48
N ARG A 27 -29.52 -12.45 -7.15
CA ARG A 27 -28.85 -13.25 -8.16
C ARG A 27 -27.59 -13.94 -7.64
N GLY A 28 -27.42 -14.02 -6.32
CA GLY A 28 -26.25 -14.58 -5.68
C GLY A 28 -25.32 -13.52 -5.11
N PRO A 29 -24.26 -13.94 -4.44
CA PRO A 29 -23.34 -12.99 -3.80
C PRO A 29 -22.58 -12.16 -4.83
N GLN A 30 -22.38 -10.88 -4.54
CA GLN A 30 -21.58 -9.97 -5.32
C GLN A 30 -20.34 -9.58 -4.53
N VAL A 31 -19.18 -9.69 -5.15
CA VAL A 31 -17.91 -9.35 -4.55
C VAL A 31 -17.53 -7.94 -4.99
N VAL A 32 -17.33 -7.06 -4.02
CA VAL A 32 -16.88 -5.69 -4.29
C VAL A 32 -15.37 -5.65 -4.13
N LEU A 33 -14.68 -5.27 -5.19
CA LEU A 33 -13.22 -5.19 -5.21
C LEU A 33 -12.77 -3.74 -5.20
N SER A 34 -11.61 -3.48 -4.62
CA SER A 34 -11.05 -2.15 -4.58
C SER A 34 -9.55 -2.18 -4.86
N ARG A 35 -9.09 -1.22 -5.65
CA ARG A 35 -7.66 -0.92 -5.81
C ARG A 35 -7.32 0.46 -5.26
N VAL A 36 -8.31 1.21 -4.78
CA VAL A 36 -8.11 2.55 -4.23
C VAL A 36 -8.09 2.57 -2.71
N SER A 37 -8.48 1.48 -2.07
CA SER A 37 -8.46 1.37 -0.62
C SER A 37 -7.02 1.33 -0.10
N ASN A 38 -6.79 1.97 1.05
CA ASN A 38 -5.50 1.85 1.73
C ASN A 38 -5.24 0.41 2.17
N ASP A 39 -6.28 -0.38 2.40
CA ASP A 39 -6.13 -1.78 2.76
C ASP A 39 -5.52 -2.60 1.62
N PHE A 40 -5.75 -2.20 0.38
CA PHE A 40 -5.10 -2.83 -0.75
C PHE A 40 -3.58 -2.63 -0.67
N VAL A 41 -3.15 -1.42 -0.37
CA VAL A 41 -1.72 -1.13 -0.20
C VAL A 41 -1.13 -1.94 0.95
N ARG A 42 -1.85 -2.03 2.08
CA ARG A 42 -1.40 -2.84 3.22
C ARG A 42 -1.19 -4.30 2.82
N LYS A 43 -2.12 -4.86 2.06
CA LYS A 43 -2.03 -6.25 1.60
C LYS A 43 -0.87 -6.45 0.64
N LEU A 44 -0.60 -5.50 -0.23
CA LEU A 44 0.55 -5.60 -1.12
C LEU A 44 1.85 -5.63 -0.35
N PHE A 45 1.98 -4.77 0.68
CA PHE A 45 3.16 -4.80 1.55
C PHE A 45 3.28 -6.12 2.30
N GLU A 46 2.15 -6.64 2.79
CA GLU A 46 2.15 -7.92 3.49
C GLU A 46 2.63 -9.07 2.60
N LEU A 47 2.28 -9.02 1.32
CA LEU A 47 2.71 -10.03 0.35
C LEU A 47 4.19 -9.91 -0.01
N GLU A 48 4.71 -8.68 -0.09
CA GLU A 48 6.08 -8.45 -0.54
C GLU A 48 7.10 -8.42 0.59
N VAL A 49 6.68 -8.10 1.81
CA VAL A 49 7.57 -7.89 2.94
C VAL A 49 7.30 -8.94 4.02
N PRO A 50 8.15 -9.98 4.13
CA PRO A 50 7.93 -11.03 5.12
C PRO A 50 7.86 -10.50 6.56
N GLU A 51 8.63 -9.47 6.88
CA GLU A 51 8.64 -8.88 8.21
C GLU A 51 7.28 -8.28 8.58
N ILE A 52 6.52 -7.79 7.59
CA ILE A 52 5.16 -7.30 7.82
C ILE A 52 4.21 -8.48 8.01
N TYR A 53 4.33 -9.49 7.18
CA TYR A 53 3.52 -10.70 7.32
C TYR A 53 3.70 -11.32 8.70
N GLU A 54 4.93 -11.35 9.20
CA GLU A 54 5.27 -11.91 10.52
C GLU A 54 4.97 -10.95 11.66
N ARG A 55 4.50 -9.75 11.36
CA ARG A 55 4.13 -8.72 12.33
C ARG A 55 5.29 -8.18 13.16
N VAL A 56 6.49 -8.33 12.68
CA VAL A 56 7.67 -7.69 13.26
C VAL A 56 7.73 -6.23 12.87
N THR A 57 7.37 -5.96 11.61
CA THR A 57 7.26 -4.60 11.09
C THR A 57 5.79 -4.31 10.82
N GLU A 58 5.35 -3.10 11.13
CA GLU A 58 3.96 -2.70 10.98
C GLU A 58 3.85 -1.42 10.17
N ILE A 59 2.77 -1.34 9.39
CA ILE A 59 2.38 -0.08 8.77
C ILE A 59 1.50 0.66 9.76
N LYS A 60 1.95 1.82 10.20
CA LYS A 60 1.23 2.62 11.19
C LYS A 60 0.28 3.61 10.55
N ALA A 61 0.61 4.13 9.39
CA ALA A 61 -0.25 5.10 8.70
C ALA A 61 0.02 5.07 7.21
N ILE A 62 -1.01 5.38 6.44
CA ILE A 62 -0.91 5.52 5.00
C ILE A 62 -1.63 6.80 4.61
N ALA A 63 -0.94 7.68 3.89
CA ALA A 63 -1.53 8.85 3.25
C ALA A 63 -1.39 8.63 1.75
N ARG A 64 -2.50 8.51 1.05
CA ARG A 64 -2.49 8.06 -0.34
C ARG A 64 -3.39 8.90 -1.22
N GLU A 65 -2.88 9.21 -2.40
CA GLU A 65 -3.66 9.73 -3.51
C GLU A 65 -3.64 8.64 -4.60
N PRO A 66 -4.71 7.83 -4.71
CA PRO A 66 -4.69 6.68 -5.60
C PRO A 66 -4.34 7.05 -7.03
N GLY A 67 -3.44 6.26 -7.63
CA GLY A 67 -2.97 6.51 -8.98
C GLY A 67 -1.82 7.51 -9.07
N GLU A 68 -1.51 8.22 -8.00
CA GLU A 68 -0.47 9.24 -8.02
C GLU A 68 0.67 8.93 -7.07
N ARG A 69 0.39 8.90 -5.78
CA ARG A 69 1.44 8.70 -4.77
C ARG A 69 0.87 8.21 -3.46
N ALA A 70 1.74 7.60 -2.67
CA ALA A 70 1.42 7.15 -1.34
C ALA A 70 2.61 7.38 -0.41
N LYS A 71 2.33 7.79 0.81
CA LYS A 71 3.33 7.85 1.87
C LYS A 71 2.93 6.81 2.92
N VAL A 72 3.87 5.94 3.26
CA VAL A 72 3.64 4.83 4.16
C VAL A 72 4.58 4.95 5.34
N ALA A 73 4.02 5.07 6.54
CA ALA A 73 4.80 5.14 7.77
C ALA A 73 4.90 3.76 8.40
N VAL A 74 6.11 3.32 8.66
CA VAL A 74 6.39 1.98 9.14
C VAL A 74 7.15 1.98 10.46
N TYR A 75 6.94 0.94 11.24
CA TYR A 75 7.52 0.79 12.57
C TYR A 75 7.94 -0.67 12.77
N SER A 76 9.04 -0.90 13.47
CA SER A 76 9.46 -2.24 13.84
C SER A 76 9.49 -2.39 15.34
N SER A 77 8.96 -3.51 15.83
CA SER A 77 9.03 -3.85 17.25
C SER A 77 10.39 -4.42 17.65
N ASP A 78 11.21 -4.77 16.67
CA ASP A 78 12.57 -5.27 16.90
C ASP A 78 13.57 -4.19 16.51
N ASP A 79 14.32 -3.70 17.50
CA ASP A 79 15.29 -2.62 17.28
C ASP A 79 16.41 -2.99 16.30
N ARG A 80 16.62 -4.27 16.07
CA ARG A 80 17.64 -4.74 15.14
C ARG A 80 17.18 -4.67 13.69
N ILE A 81 15.90 -4.44 13.46
CA ILE A 81 15.32 -4.38 12.12
C ILE A 81 15.01 -2.94 11.77
N ASP A 82 15.58 -2.48 10.66
CA ASP A 82 15.22 -1.19 10.08
C ASP A 82 13.92 -1.36 9.30
N PRO A 83 12.81 -0.77 9.78
CA PRO A 83 11.51 -0.97 9.12
C PRO A 83 11.48 -0.40 7.70
N VAL A 84 12.14 0.72 7.46
CA VAL A 84 12.18 1.32 6.13
C VAL A 84 12.98 0.43 5.18
N GLY A 85 14.16 -0.01 5.62
CA GLY A 85 14.99 -0.89 4.80
C GLY A 85 14.31 -2.22 4.48
N ALA A 86 13.56 -2.77 5.45
CA ALA A 86 12.82 -4.01 5.24
C ALA A 86 11.76 -3.86 4.16
N CYS A 87 11.06 -2.73 4.14
CA CYS A 87 9.99 -2.48 3.17
C CYS A 87 10.53 -2.11 1.78
N VAL A 88 11.64 -1.40 1.74
CA VAL A 88 12.27 -1.02 0.46
C VAL A 88 12.90 -2.25 -0.21
N GLY A 89 13.60 -3.04 0.58
CA GLY A 89 14.29 -4.22 0.08
C GLY A 89 15.62 -3.89 -0.57
N ILE A 90 16.40 -4.90 -0.88
CA ILE A 90 17.70 -4.73 -1.50
C ILE A 90 17.53 -4.05 -2.86
N LYS A 91 18.21 -2.92 -3.05
CA LYS A 91 18.14 -2.12 -4.29
C LYS A 91 16.70 -1.71 -4.64
N GLY A 92 15.83 -1.64 -3.64
CA GLY A 92 14.45 -1.23 -3.85
C GLY A 92 13.55 -2.29 -4.47
N VAL A 93 13.96 -3.56 -4.47
CA VAL A 93 13.24 -4.61 -5.19
C VAL A 93 11.82 -4.82 -4.67
N ARG A 94 11.63 -4.70 -3.36
CA ARG A 94 10.31 -4.90 -2.76
C ARG A 94 9.36 -3.76 -3.06
N VAL A 95 9.81 -2.52 -2.85
CA VAL A 95 8.96 -1.35 -3.10
C VAL A 95 8.67 -1.21 -4.59
N GLN A 96 9.60 -1.54 -5.46
CA GLN A 96 9.36 -1.49 -6.89
C GLN A 96 8.32 -2.48 -7.35
N ALA A 97 8.25 -3.66 -6.74
CA ALA A 97 7.21 -4.63 -7.05
C ALA A 97 5.83 -4.06 -6.73
N ILE A 98 5.72 -3.36 -5.59
CA ILE A 98 4.46 -2.73 -5.20
C ILE A 98 4.12 -1.56 -6.13
N VAL A 99 5.10 -0.74 -6.46
CA VAL A 99 4.92 0.37 -7.39
C VAL A 99 4.38 -0.13 -8.73
N ARG A 100 4.94 -1.22 -9.24
CA ARG A 100 4.47 -1.79 -10.50
C ARG A 100 3.05 -2.31 -10.40
N GLU A 101 2.69 -2.95 -9.29
CA GLU A 101 1.33 -3.44 -9.09
C GLU A 101 0.34 -2.28 -9.04
N LEU A 102 0.75 -1.15 -8.51
CA LEU A 102 -0.08 0.06 -8.41
C LEU A 102 0.02 0.95 -9.67
N ASN A 103 0.52 0.40 -10.76
CA ASN A 103 0.63 1.08 -12.05
C ASN A 103 1.46 2.36 -11.95
N ASN A 104 2.63 2.23 -11.35
CA ASN A 104 3.61 3.30 -11.20
C ASN A 104 3.17 4.42 -10.25
N GLU A 105 2.28 4.12 -9.32
CA GLU A 105 2.00 5.03 -8.22
C GLU A 105 3.27 5.17 -7.37
N ARG A 106 3.68 6.40 -7.11
CA ARG A 106 4.90 6.66 -6.34
C ARG A 106 4.70 6.29 -4.88
N ILE A 107 5.64 5.54 -4.32
CA ILE A 107 5.57 5.15 -2.91
C ILE A 107 6.78 5.69 -2.18
N ASP A 108 6.50 6.42 -1.09
CA ASP A 108 7.52 6.94 -0.18
C ASP A 108 7.35 6.27 1.18
N ILE A 109 8.37 5.56 1.62
CA ILE A 109 8.34 4.82 2.89
C ILE A 109 9.14 5.61 3.91
N VAL A 110 8.48 5.93 5.03
CA VAL A 110 9.09 6.75 6.09
C VAL A 110 8.95 6.05 7.44
N PRO A 111 9.85 6.35 8.38
CA PRO A 111 9.71 5.79 9.72
C PRO A 111 8.54 6.45 10.44
N TRP A 112 7.84 5.67 11.25
CA TRP A 112 6.76 6.18 12.08
C TRP A 112 7.34 6.96 13.26
N SER A 113 6.90 8.20 13.44
CA SER A 113 7.40 9.07 14.50
C SER A 113 6.47 9.15 15.72
N GLY A 114 5.26 8.62 15.58
CA GLY A 114 4.25 8.79 16.61
C GLY A 114 3.59 10.16 16.62
N ASN A 115 4.00 11.05 15.73
CA ASN A 115 3.47 12.40 15.65
C ASN A 115 2.73 12.57 14.32
N PRO A 116 1.39 12.58 14.32
CA PRO A 116 0.61 12.72 13.10
C PRO A 116 0.91 14.01 12.35
N GLU A 117 1.22 15.08 13.07
CA GLU A 117 1.52 16.36 12.46
C GLU A 117 2.79 16.30 11.61
N ILE A 118 3.82 15.64 12.11
CA ILE A 118 5.05 15.44 11.36
C ILE A 118 4.78 14.62 10.10
N PHE A 119 3.94 13.59 10.22
CA PHE A 119 3.58 12.75 9.10
C PHE A 119 2.85 13.57 8.02
N VAL A 120 1.88 14.36 8.41
CA VAL A 120 1.11 15.19 7.47
C VAL A 120 2.00 16.24 6.83
N THR A 121 2.84 16.92 7.62
CA THR A 121 3.80 17.89 7.10
C THR A 121 4.75 17.26 6.10
N GLY A 122 5.25 16.08 6.43
CA GLY A 122 6.11 15.34 5.50
C GLY A 122 5.40 15.01 4.20
N ARG A 123 4.08 14.75 4.25
CA ARG A 123 3.30 14.45 3.06
C ARG A 123 3.19 15.65 2.12
N SER A 124 3.14 16.86 2.66
CA SER A 124 3.02 18.07 1.84
C SER A 124 4.30 18.41 1.09
N ARG A 125 5.41 17.79 1.45
CA ARG A 125 6.68 18.00 0.76
C ARG A 125 6.79 17.10 -0.45
N PRO A 126 7.59 17.50 -1.46
CA PRO A 126 7.91 16.56 -2.53
C PRO A 126 8.49 15.29 -1.93
N LEU A 127 8.03 14.15 -2.43
CA LEU A 127 8.49 12.87 -1.92
C LEU A 127 9.97 12.70 -2.24
N ARG A 128 10.73 12.33 -1.23
CA ARG A 128 12.13 11.99 -1.40
C ARG A 128 12.27 10.50 -1.45
N SER A 129 12.81 10.04 -2.50
CA SER A 129 13.13 8.63 -2.62
C SER A 129 14.38 8.30 -1.83
#